data_9ef1c1c7de7c15c45c018f0f78a4cd7f
#
_entry.id   9ef1c1c7de7c15c45c018f0f78a4cd7f
#
_cell.length_a   1.000
_cell.length_b   1.000
_cell.length_c   1.000
_cell.angle_alpha   90.00
_cell.angle_beta   90.00
_cell.angle_gamma   90.00
#
_symmetry.space_group_name_H-M   'P 1'
#
loop_
_entity.id
_entity.type
_entity.pdbx_description
1 polymer ?
#
loop_
_entity_poly.entity_id
_entity_poly.type
_entity_poly.pdbx_seq_one_letter_code
_entity_poly.pdbx_strand_id
1 'polypeptide(L)'
;MPHLCSQDPRWLSNAWLVWDAAHGHAVLVDTGAPLPPLLAAIAEHGLQLAAVLTTHRHPDHVAGNAEAVRLGAAVLAHPLEVPHVAGARAVAEDEEISFGGLQVKVVPLPGHTAGHAGWWIEGTGLFTGDALFRGSIGGTVGPGASGFADQRASLERILGYPKGTVLLPGHGPETTVGLERDANPLARAVLGLESTESRMGHALGRPARVLRVARDYDGGTKVWVRFDDDGTDAIVPGSRVEFQE
;
A
#
# COMPACT_ATOMS: atom_id res chain seq x y z
N MET A 1 -18.58 -1.58 -5.70
CA MET A 1 -18.84 -2.81 -4.91
C MET A 1 -18.82 -2.46 -3.43
N PRO A 2 -19.65 -3.12 -2.57
CA PRO A 2 -19.57 -2.94 -1.12
C PRO A 2 -18.22 -3.41 -0.59
N HIS A 3 -17.71 -2.72 0.44
CA HIS A 3 -16.46 -3.06 1.08
C HIS A 3 -16.48 -2.68 2.57
N LEU A 4 -15.61 -3.31 3.34
CA LEU A 4 -15.44 -3.11 4.78
C LEU A 4 -13.95 -3.12 5.13
N CYS A 5 -13.55 -2.22 6.03
CA CYS A 5 -12.18 -2.16 6.54
C CYS A 5 -12.12 -2.65 7.99
N SER A 6 -11.11 -3.46 8.29
CA SER A 6 -10.62 -3.70 9.64
C SER A 6 -9.25 -3.09 9.77
N GLN A 7 -8.94 -2.46 10.91
CA GLN A 7 -7.65 -1.83 11.16
C GLN A 7 -6.98 -2.43 12.41
N ASP A 8 -5.69 -2.73 12.32
CA ASP A 8 -4.90 -3.16 13.48
C ASP A 8 -4.60 -1.98 14.40
N PRO A 9 -4.85 -2.10 15.72
CA PRO A 9 -4.67 -0.98 16.65
C PRO A 9 -3.21 -0.62 16.97
N ARG A 10 -2.24 -1.46 16.60
CA ARG A 10 -0.80 -1.25 16.85
C ARG A 10 -0.04 -0.84 15.60
N TRP A 11 -0.24 -1.60 14.53
CA TRP A 11 0.41 -1.35 13.24
C TRP A 11 -0.34 -0.31 12.40
N LEU A 12 -1.62 -0.07 12.73
CA LEU A 12 -2.53 0.78 11.96
C LEU A 12 -2.71 0.30 10.51
N SER A 13 -2.33 -0.95 10.25
CA SER A 13 -2.53 -1.57 8.94
C SER A 13 -3.98 -1.93 8.72
N ASN A 14 -4.41 -1.88 7.47
CA ASN A 14 -5.75 -2.19 7.03
C ASN A 14 -5.81 -3.60 6.42
N ALA A 15 -6.90 -4.31 6.69
CA ALA A 15 -7.39 -5.43 5.90
C ALA A 15 -8.75 -5.04 5.33
N TRP A 16 -8.93 -5.22 4.03
CA TRP A 16 -10.15 -4.84 3.34
C TRP A 16 -10.90 -6.07 2.85
N LEU A 17 -12.21 -6.11 3.09
CA LEU A 17 -13.12 -7.06 2.47
C LEU A 17 -13.86 -6.35 1.34
N VAL A 18 -13.91 -6.97 0.16
CA VAL A 18 -14.75 -6.52 -0.96
C VAL A 18 -15.61 -7.69 -1.40
N TRP A 19 -16.88 -7.44 -1.68
CA TRP A 19 -17.76 -8.54 -2.07
C TRP A 19 -18.78 -8.18 -3.16
N ASP A 20 -19.19 -9.22 -3.86
CA ASP A 20 -20.31 -9.23 -4.79
C ASP A 20 -21.46 -10.03 -4.18
N ALA A 21 -22.45 -9.32 -3.67
CA ALA A 21 -23.62 -9.95 -3.06
C ALA A 21 -24.48 -10.74 -4.06
N ALA A 22 -24.47 -10.36 -5.34
CA ALA A 22 -25.29 -11.02 -6.36
C ALA A 22 -24.79 -12.43 -6.71
N HIS A 23 -23.44 -12.65 -6.64
CA HIS A 23 -22.84 -13.94 -6.96
C HIS A 23 -22.25 -14.64 -5.70
N GLY A 24 -22.38 -14.03 -4.53
CA GLY A 24 -21.96 -14.63 -3.25
C GLY A 24 -20.45 -14.80 -3.09
N HIS A 25 -19.61 -13.97 -3.73
CA HIS A 25 -18.16 -14.04 -3.65
C HIS A 25 -17.55 -12.82 -2.95
N ALA A 26 -16.47 -13.07 -2.22
CA ALA A 26 -15.69 -12.04 -1.56
C ALA A 26 -14.19 -12.26 -1.74
N VAL A 27 -13.44 -11.18 -1.69
CA VAL A 27 -11.97 -11.19 -1.61
C VAL A 27 -11.51 -10.32 -0.44
N LEU A 28 -10.40 -10.69 0.19
CA LEU A 28 -9.66 -9.83 1.10
C LEU A 28 -8.52 -9.14 0.35
N VAL A 29 -8.24 -7.89 0.67
CA VAL A 29 -6.98 -7.23 0.31
C VAL A 29 -6.21 -7.04 1.60
N ASP A 30 -5.06 -7.73 1.70
CA ASP A 30 -4.24 -7.93 2.88
C ASP A 30 -5.00 -8.56 4.08
N THR A 31 -4.25 -9.01 5.09
CA THR A 31 -4.78 -9.74 6.25
C THR A 31 -4.05 -9.39 7.54
N GLY A 32 -3.32 -8.29 7.58
CA GLY A 32 -2.53 -7.91 8.75
C GLY A 32 -3.36 -7.34 9.91
N ALA A 33 -4.55 -6.83 9.62
CA ALA A 33 -5.50 -6.38 10.62
C ALA A 33 -6.39 -7.53 11.13
N PRO A 34 -7.09 -7.37 12.29
CA PRO A 34 -7.99 -8.38 12.83
C PRO A 34 -9.04 -8.83 11.81
N LEU A 35 -9.10 -10.12 11.51
CA LEU A 35 -10.08 -10.69 10.56
C LEU A 35 -11.51 -10.89 11.13
N PRO A 36 -11.76 -11.06 12.44
CA PRO A 36 -13.09 -11.39 12.95
C PRO A 36 -14.23 -10.48 12.45
N PRO A 37 -14.08 -9.13 12.35
CA PRO A 37 -15.14 -8.28 11.80
C PRO A 37 -15.45 -8.57 10.33
N LEU A 38 -14.41 -8.88 9.53
CA LEU A 38 -14.53 -9.19 8.10
C LEU A 38 -15.17 -10.58 7.90
N LEU A 39 -14.78 -11.56 8.73
CA LEU A 39 -15.33 -12.90 8.71
C LEU A 39 -16.81 -12.92 9.16
N ALA A 40 -17.18 -12.06 10.11
CA ALA A 40 -18.57 -11.88 10.50
C ALA A 40 -19.42 -11.36 9.32
N ALA A 41 -18.94 -10.39 8.57
CA ALA A 41 -19.61 -9.89 7.38
C ALA A 41 -19.74 -10.97 6.28
N ILE A 42 -18.70 -11.80 6.08
CA ILE A 42 -18.74 -12.95 5.15
C ILE A 42 -19.85 -13.91 5.55
N ALA A 43 -19.94 -14.25 6.85
CA ALA A 43 -20.97 -15.15 7.36
C ALA A 43 -22.38 -14.55 7.27
N GLU A 44 -22.54 -13.28 7.65
CA GLU A 44 -23.82 -12.55 7.61
C GLU A 44 -24.41 -12.50 6.19
N HIS A 45 -23.56 -12.27 5.19
CA HIS A 45 -23.99 -12.18 3.80
C HIS A 45 -23.92 -13.52 3.04
N GLY A 46 -23.54 -14.64 3.70
CA GLY A 46 -23.45 -15.96 3.09
C GLY A 46 -22.44 -16.04 1.93
N LEU A 47 -21.31 -15.32 2.06
CA LEU A 47 -20.31 -15.19 1.01
C LEU A 47 -19.28 -16.32 1.04
N GLN A 48 -18.76 -16.67 -0.13
CA GLN A 48 -17.56 -17.50 -0.28
C GLN A 48 -16.34 -16.61 -0.36
N LEU A 49 -15.40 -16.75 0.58
CA LEU A 49 -14.09 -16.11 0.50
C LEU A 49 -13.25 -16.82 -0.58
N ALA A 50 -13.06 -16.16 -1.72
CA ALA A 50 -12.38 -16.76 -2.88
C ALA A 50 -10.86 -16.57 -2.81
N ALA A 51 -10.40 -15.38 -2.41
CA ALA A 51 -8.97 -15.06 -2.40
C ALA A 51 -8.58 -14.02 -1.35
N VAL A 52 -7.29 -14.02 -1.02
CA VAL A 52 -6.55 -12.90 -0.44
C VAL A 52 -5.67 -12.32 -1.54
N LEU A 53 -5.83 -11.04 -1.79
CA LEU A 53 -5.05 -10.23 -2.71
C LEU A 53 -3.96 -9.53 -1.90
N THR A 54 -2.76 -10.08 -1.86
CA THR A 54 -1.66 -9.56 -1.04
C THR A 54 -0.95 -8.42 -1.77
N THR A 55 -0.85 -7.25 -1.13
CA THR A 55 -0.12 -6.11 -1.71
C THR A 55 1.38 -6.32 -1.67
N HIS A 56 1.93 -6.75 -0.52
CA HIS A 56 3.34 -7.02 -0.33
C HIS A 56 3.60 -7.88 0.92
N ARG A 57 4.86 -8.27 1.14
CA ARG A 57 5.31 -9.30 2.11
C ARG A 57 5.36 -8.87 3.58
N HIS A 58 5.21 -7.61 3.94
CA HIS A 58 5.44 -7.17 5.31
C HIS A 58 4.45 -7.84 6.29
N PRO A 59 4.89 -8.16 7.52
CA PRO A 59 4.09 -8.95 8.47
C PRO A 59 2.72 -8.35 8.78
N ASP A 60 2.63 -7.04 8.84
CA ASP A 60 1.40 -6.29 9.08
C ASP A 60 0.43 -6.26 7.90
N HIS A 61 0.76 -6.94 6.80
CA HIS A 61 -0.13 -7.17 5.65
C HIS A 61 -0.47 -8.64 5.41
N VAL A 62 0.32 -9.58 5.97
CA VAL A 62 0.16 -11.01 5.68
C VAL A 62 -0.12 -11.89 6.90
N ALA A 63 -0.15 -11.33 8.12
CA ALA A 63 -0.22 -12.09 9.36
C ALA A 63 -1.44 -13.03 9.44
N GLY A 64 -2.56 -12.71 8.81
CA GLY A 64 -3.79 -13.50 8.78
C GLY A 64 -3.91 -14.47 7.60
N ASN A 65 -2.95 -14.54 6.68
CA ASN A 65 -3.05 -15.38 5.47
C ASN A 65 -3.34 -16.85 5.80
N ALA A 66 -2.71 -17.40 6.85
CA ALA A 66 -2.94 -18.78 7.25
C ALA A 66 -4.38 -19.06 7.70
N GLU A 67 -5.06 -18.08 8.30
CA GLU A 67 -6.47 -18.19 8.66
C GLU A 67 -7.36 -18.17 7.41
N ALA A 68 -7.11 -17.25 6.49
CA ALA A 68 -7.86 -17.19 5.23
C ALA A 68 -7.70 -18.47 4.39
N VAL A 69 -6.50 -19.05 4.33
CA VAL A 69 -6.24 -20.35 3.66
C VAL A 69 -7.04 -21.47 4.30
N ARG A 70 -7.16 -21.53 5.63
CA ARG A 70 -8.00 -22.54 6.32
C ARG A 70 -9.49 -22.41 5.97
N LEU A 71 -9.92 -21.22 5.56
CA LEU A 71 -11.28 -20.95 5.08
C LEU A 71 -11.45 -21.23 3.56
N GLY A 72 -10.41 -21.71 2.89
CA GLY A 72 -10.44 -22.10 1.49
C GLY A 72 -10.01 -21.00 0.51
N ALA A 73 -9.56 -19.85 1.00
CA ALA A 73 -9.10 -18.75 0.13
C ALA A 73 -7.75 -19.07 -0.53
N ALA A 74 -7.60 -18.74 -1.80
CA ALA A 74 -6.30 -18.69 -2.46
C ALA A 74 -5.56 -17.41 -2.04
N VAL A 75 -4.25 -17.48 -1.77
CA VAL A 75 -3.42 -16.30 -1.56
C VAL A 75 -2.74 -15.93 -2.87
N LEU A 76 -2.95 -14.71 -3.35
CA LEU A 76 -2.37 -14.19 -4.59
C LEU A 76 -1.36 -13.08 -4.27
N ALA A 77 -0.20 -13.12 -4.91
CA ALA A 77 0.85 -12.13 -4.73
C ALA A 77 1.67 -11.96 -6.02
N HIS A 78 2.34 -10.83 -6.13
CA HIS A 78 3.33 -10.62 -7.19
C HIS A 78 4.45 -11.68 -7.12
N PRO A 79 5.03 -12.16 -8.25
CA PRO A 79 6.06 -13.20 -8.25
C PRO A 79 7.24 -12.95 -7.32
N LEU A 80 7.69 -11.70 -7.17
CA LEU A 80 8.78 -11.32 -6.25
C LEU A 80 8.39 -11.38 -4.76
N GLU A 81 7.09 -11.38 -4.45
CA GLU A 81 6.59 -11.53 -3.08
C GLU A 81 6.36 -12.99 -2.68
N VAL A 82 6.03 -13.86 -3.64
CA VAL A 82 5.70 -15.28 -3.40
C VAL A 82 6.72 -16.02 -2.51
N PRO A 83 8.04 -15.86 -2.69
CA PRO A 83 9.01 -16.54 -1.82
C PRO A 83 8.93 -16.14 -0.34
N HIS A 84 8.25 -15.05 -0.02
CA HIS A 84 8.16 -14.45 1.31
C HIS A 84 6.74 -14.49 1.90
N VAL A 85 5.75 -14.93 1.11
CA VAL A 85 4.34 -15.00 1.51
C VAL A 85 3.89 -16.46 1.47
N ALA A 86 3.75 -17.06 2.65
CA ALA A 86 3.44 -18.50 2.77
C ALA A 86 2.14 -18.86 2.03
N GLY A 87 2.21 -19.88 1.18
CA GLY A 87 1.09 -20.40 0.42
C GLY A 87 0.61 -19.52 -0.74
N ALA A 88 1.34 -18.45 -1.06
CA ALA A 88 0.96 -17.58 -2.15
C ALA A 88 1.20 -18.21 -3.52
N ARG A 89 0.28 -17.91 -4.45
CA ARG A 89 0.39 -18.18 -5.88
C ARG A 89 0.72 -16.87 -6.61
N ALA A 90 1.65 -16.96 -7.55
CA ALA A 90 2.03 -15.82 -8.37
C ALA A 90 0.89 -15.39 -9.31
N VAL A 91 0.76 -14.06 -9.47
CA VAL A 91 -0.06 -13.42 -10.49
C VAL A 91 0.82 -12.47 -11.31
N ALA A 92 0.53 -12.35 -12.59
CA ALA A 92 1.30 -11.46 -13.46
C ALA A 92 0.90 -10.00 -13.27
N GLU A 93 1.80 -9.09 -13.62
CA GLU A 93 1.46 -7.67 -13.75
C GLU A 93 0.38 -7.50 -14.81
N ASP A 94 -0.54 -6.57 -14.58
CA ASP A 94 -1.71 -6.29 -15.42
C ASP A 94 -2.66 -7.48 -15.64
N GLU A 95 -2.48 -8.60 -14.94
CA GLU A 95 -3.41 -9.74 -15.00
C GLU A 95 -4.80 -9.34 -14.52
N GLU A 96 -5.81 -9.79 -15.27
CA GLU A 96 -7.22 -9.61 -14.89
C GLU A 96 -7.79 -10.94 -14.40
N ILE A 97 -8.41 -10.91 -13.22
CA ILE A 97 -8.92 -12.09 -12.51
C ILE A 97 -10.37 -11.82 -12.10
N SER A 98 -11.24 -12.81 -12.29
CA SER A 98 -12.64 -12.70 -11.88
C SER A 98 -12.97 -13.64 -10.72
N PHE A 99 -13.71 -13.12 -9.73
CA PHE A 99 -14.29 -13.89 -8.62
C PHE A 99 -15.79 -13.59 -8.58
N GLY A 100 -16.59 -14.44 -9.23
CA GLY A 100 -17.99 -14.11 -9.49
C GLY A 100 -18.11 -12.83 -10.33
N GLY A 101 -18.80 -11.83 -9.81
CA GLY A 101 -18.90 -10.51 -10.47
C GLY A 101 -17.79 -9.53 -10.12
N LEU A 102 -16.86 -9.89 -9.21
CA LEU A 102 -15.70 -9.06 -8.91
C LEU A 102 -14.68 -9.15 -10.04
N GLN A 103 -14.42 -8.03 -10.71
CA GLN A 103 -13.36 -7.90 -11.71
C GLN A 103 -12.17 -7.22 -11.05
N VAL A 104 -11.05 -7.92 -11.01
CA VAL A 104 -9.82 -7.52 -10.30
C VAL A 104 -8.68 -7.43 -11.30
N LYS A 105 -7.93 -6.34 -11.26
CA LYS A 105 -6.71 -6.17 -12.06
C LYS A 105 -5.50 -5.93 -11.16
N VAL A 106 -4.41 -6.62 -11.44
CA VAL A 106 -3.10 -6.40 -10.78
C VAL A 106 -2.47 -5.12 -11.32
N VAL A 107 -2.12 -4.19 -10.43
CA VAL A 107 -1.45 -2.94 -10.79
C VAL A 107 -0.05 -2.94 -10.14
N PRO A 108 1.05 -3.04 -10.92
CA PRO A 108 2.38 -3.02 -10.34
C PRO A 108 2.68 -1.64 -9.74
N LEU A 109 3.09 -1.62 -8.47
CA LEU A 109 3.42 -0.42 -7.69
C LEU A 109 4.74 -0.59 -6.93
N PRO A 110 5.86 -0.95 -7.59
CA PRO A 110 7.13 -1.16 -6.91
C PRO A 110 7.64 0.11 -6.21
N GLY A 111 8.56 -0.06 -5.26
CA GLY A 111 9.18 1.02 -4.49
C GLY A 111 9.30 0.65 -3.03
N HIS A 112 8.18 0.59 -2.31
CA HIS A 112 8.11 0.13 -0.93
C HIS A 112 8.59 -1.32 -0.77
N THR A 113 8.17 -2.20 -1.66
CA THR A 113 8.87 -3.46 -1.99
C THR A 113 8.98 -3.62 -3.50
N ALA A 114 9.92 -4.43 -3.98
CA ALA A 114 10.14 -4.66 -5.41
C ALA A 114 8.95 -5.36 -6.09
N GLY A 115 8.22 -6.18 -5.37
CA GLY A 115 7.02 -6.88 -5.85
C GLY A 115 5.71 -6.29 -5.36
N HIS A 116 5.73 -5.04 -4.89
CA HIS A 116 4.50 -4.41 -4.40
C HIS A 116 3.46 -4.30 -5.51
N ALA A 117 2.25 -4.83 -5.24
CA ALA A 117 1.12 -4.81 -6.15
C ALA A 117 -0.05 -4.03 -5.55
N GLY A 118 -0.59 -3.09 -6.31
CA GLY A 118 -1.93 -2.57 -6.07
C GLY A 118 -2.97 -3.48 -6.71
N TRP A 119 -4.21 -3.37 -6.25
CA TRP A 119 -5.33 -4.14 -6.76
C TRP A 119 -6.45 -3.20 -7.19
N TRP A 120 -6.67 -3.11 -8.47
CA TRP A 120 -7.85 -2.42 -8.99
C TRP A 120 -9.05 -3.34 -8.93
N ILE A 121 -10.12 -2.93 -8.25
CA ILE A 121 -11.39 -3.67 -8.24
C ILE A 121 -12.47 -2.78 -8.83
N GLU A 122 -13.08 -3.24 -9.93
CA GLU A 122 -14.10 -2.50 -10.64
C GLU A 122 -15.30 -2.17 -9.74
N GLY A 123 -15.76 -0.91 -9.80
CA GLY A 123 -16.84 -0.43 -8.94
C GLY A 123 -16.47 -0.22 -7.47
N THR A 124 -15.18 -0.36 -7.10
CA THR A 124 -14.64 -0.03 -5.77
C THR A 124 -13.55 1.03 -5.87
N GLY A 125 -12.41 0.71 -6.47
CA GLY A 125 -11.27 1.61 -6.58
C GLY A 125 -9.94 0.86 -6.61
N LEU A 126 -8.85 1.59 -6.32
CA LEU A 126 -7.49 1.07 -6.28
C LEU A 126 -7.02 0.88 -4.83
N PHE A 127 -6.73 -0.35 -4.47
CA PHE A 127 -6.03 -0.68 -3.22
C PHE A 127 -4.54 -0.43 -3.43
N THR A 128 -4.02 0.59 -2.76
CA THR A 128 -2.66 1.09 -2.98
C THR A 128 -1.61 0.42 -2.09
N GLY A 129 -2.03 -0.39 -1.11
CA GLY A 129 -1.11 -0.91 -0.10
C GLY A 129 -0.26 0.21 0.47
N ASP A 130 1.04 -0.02 0.53
CA ASP A 130 2.01 0.93 1.08
C ASP A 130 2.71 1.80 0.03
N ALA A 131 2.15 1.89 -1.17
CA ALA A 131 2.65 2.84 -2.16
C ALA A 131 2.20 4.28 -1.85
N LEU A 132 0.94 4.47 -1.42
CA LEU A 132 0.38 5.80 -1.12
C LEU A 132 -0.68 5.68 -0.02
N PHE A 133 -0.64 6.62 0.93
CA PHE A 133 -1.61 6.81 2.01
C PHE A 133 -2.27 8.18 1.90
N ARG A 134 -3.31 8.40 2.68
CA ARG A 134 -3.91 9.74 2.79
C ARG A 134 -2.90 10.72 3.40
N GLY A 135 -2.40 11.64 2.58
CA GLY A 135 -1.44 12.67 2.98
C GLY A 135 -0.01 12.20 3.19
N SER A 136 0.33 10.93 2.89
CA SER A 136 1.67 10.37 3.03
C SER A 136 1.96 9.34 1.92
N ILE A 137 3.16 8.78 1.93
CA ILE A 137 3.62 7.74 0.98
C ILE A 137 4.45 6.68 1.69
N GLY A 138 4.60 5.50 1.08
CA GLY A 138 5.44 4.43 1.59
C GLY A 138 6.91 4.78 1.70
N GLY A 139 7.59 4.23 2.70
CA GLY A 139 9.05 4.29 2.83
C GLY A 139 9.74 3.43 1.77
N THR A 140 10.98 3.79 1.43
CA THR A 140 11.73 3.11 0.34
C THR A 140 13.02 2.44 0.81
N VAL A 141 13.14 2.17 2.12
CA VAL A 141 14.36 1.63 2.76
C VAL A 141 14.10 0.39 3.62
N GLY A 142 12.89 -0.14 3.61
CA GLY A 142 12.51 -1.34 4.35
C GLY A 142 12.97 -2.64 3.69
N PRO A 143 12.73 -3.79 4.34
CA PRO A 143 13.02 -5.10 3.75
C PRO A 143 12.31 -5.30 2.42
N GLY A 144 13.06 -5.61 1.37
CA GLY A 144 12.54 -5.85 0.03
C GLY A 144 12.26 -4.59 -0.80
N ALA A 145 12.56 -3.39 -0.29
CA ALA A 145 12.40 -2.14 -1.04
C ALA A 145 13.23 -2.15 -2.34
N SER A 146 12.64 -1.63 -3.41
CA SER A 146 13.36 -1.39 -4.68
C SER A 146 13.80 0.06 -4.85
N GLY A 147 13.36 0.95 -3.96
CA GLY A 147 13.92 2.28 -3.83
C GLY A 147 13.04 3.42 -4.36
N PHE A 148 13.62 4.61 -4.31
CA PHE A 148 12.92 5.87 -4.56
C PHE A 148 12.43 6.02 -6.00
N ALA A 149 13.23 5.61 -6.99
CA ALA A 149 12.86 5.76 -8.40
C ALA A 149 11.60 4.98 -8.75
N ASP A 150 11.48 3.74 -8.28
CA ASP A 150 10.31 2.90 -8.46
C ASP A 150 9.10 3.46 -7.70
N GLN A 151 9.31 3.93 -6.47
CA GLN A 151 8.25 4.58 -5.67
C GLN A 151 7.69 5.80 -6.39
N ARG A 152 8.55 6.63 -7.00
CA ARG A 152 8.13 7.78 -7.79
C ARG A 152 7.29 7.35 -9.00
N ALA A 153 7.75 6.34 -9.75
CA ALA A 153 7.00 5.82 -10.90
C ALA A 153 5.62 5.26 -10.49
N SER A 154 5.56 4.60 -9.33
CA SER A 154 4.29 4.11 -8.75
C SER A 154 3.35 5.26 -8.38
N LEU A 155 3.86 6.35 -7.81
CA LEU A 155 3.06 7.56 -7.53
C LEU A 155 2.55 8.21 -8.83
N GLU A 156 3.38 8.30 -9.87
CA GLU A 156 2.96 8.80 -11.20
C GLU A 156 1.81 7.94 -11.76
N ARG A 157 1.90 6.62 -11.63
CA ARG A 157 0.86 5.67 -12.06
C ARG A 157 -0.44 5.88 -11.26
N ILE A 158 -0.39 5.90 -9.93
CA ILE A 158 -1.57 6.08 -9.06
C ILE A 158 -2.24 7.42 -9.35
N LEU A 159 -1.47 8.50 -9.37
CA LEU A 159 -2.02 9.85 -9.56
C LEU A 159 -2.38 10.15 -11.03
N GLY A 160 -2.09 9.24 -11.96
CA GLY A 160 -2.56 9.25 -13.34
C GLY A 160 -4.01 8.81 -13.52
N TYR A 161 -4.61 8.14 -12.53
CA TYR A 161 -6.03 7.77 -12.56
C TYR A 161 -6.94 9.01 -12.49
N PRO A 162 -8.22 8.90 -12.89
CA PRO A 162 -9.19 10.00 -12.78
C PRO A 162 -9.28 10.53 -11.35
N LYS A 163 -9.46 11.86 -11.18
CA LYS A 163 -9.49 12.51 -9.85
C LYS A 163 -10.49 11.90 -8.86
N GLY A 164 -11.62 11.40 -9.35
CA GLY A 164 -12.65 10.75 -8.52
C GLY A 164 -12.35 9.32 -8.12
N THR A 165 -11.24 8.72 -8.58
CA THR A 165 -10.88 7.36 -8.21
C THR A 165 -10.63 7.26 -6.72
N VAL A 166 -11.32 6.32 -6.07
CA VAL A 166 -11.14 6.01 -4.65
C VAL A 166 -9.84 5.23 -4.49
N LEU A 167 -9.05 5.60 -3.50
CA LEU A 167 -7.81 4.92 -3.09
C LEU A 167 -8.02 4.32 -1.70
N LEU A 168 -7.73 3.03 -1.57
CA LEU A 168 -7.88 2.24 -0.34
C LEU A 168 -6.48 1.80 0.10
N PRO A 169 -5.86 2.53 1.03
CA PRO A 169 -4.45 2.32 1.39
C PRO A 169 -4.24 1.16 2.36
N GLY A 170 -2.97 0.72 2.48
CA GLY A 170 -2.53 -0.24 3.49
C GLY A 170 -2.59 0.30 4.92
N HIS A 171 -2.57 1.63 5.10
CA HIS A 171 -2.68 2.30 6.39
C HIS A 171 -3.55 3.56 6.30
N GLY A 172 -4.27 3.83 7.39
CA GLY A 172 -5.11 5.03 7.50
C GLY A 172 -6.41 4.96 6.68
N PRO A 173 -7.13 6.07 6.56
CA PRO A 173 -8.44 6.10 5.91
C PRO A 173 -8.35 6.15 4.40
N GLU A 174 -9.48 5.83 3.75
CA GLU A 174 -9.69 6.05 2.32
C GLU A 174 -9.41 7.48 1.90
N THR A 175 -9.02 7.63 0.64
CA THR A 175 -8.79 8.93 0.00
C THR A 175 -9.19 8.88 -1.47
N THR A 176 -8.83 9.90 -2.24
CA THR A 176 -9.03 9.93 -3.69
C THR A 176 -7.79 10.45 -4.40
N VAL A 177 -7.64 10.06 -5.67
CA VAL A 177 -6.57 10.59 -6.52
C VAL A 177 -6.56 12.11 -6.53
N GLY A 178 -7.74 12.75 -6.56
CA GLY A 178 -7.85 14.20 -6.54
C GLY A 178 -7.29 14.82 -5.26
N LEU A 179 -7.64 14.29 -4.09
CA LEU A 179 -7.15 14.78 -2.81
C LEU A 179 -5.63 14.62 -2.70
N GLU A 180 -5.11 13.45 -3.05
CA GLU A 180 -3.67 13.19 -2.95
C GLU A 180 -2.85 14.02 -3.95
N ARG A 181 -3.36 14.21 -5.16
CA ARG A 181 -2.72 15.06 -6.18
C ARG A 181 -2.69 16.52 -5.78
N ASP A 182 -3.74 16.99 -5.12
CA ASP A 182 -3.91 18.41 -4.79
C ASP A 182 -3.30 18.75 -3.40
N ALA A 183 -3.17 17.79 -2.46
CA ALA A 183 -2.82 18.06 -1.06
C ALA A 183 -1.75 17.17 -0.43
N ASN A 184 -1.33 16.03 -1.03
CA ASN A 184 -0.31 15.17 -0.42
C ASN A 184 1.09 15.81 -0.55
N PRO A 185 1.70 16.28 0.56
CA PRO A 185 2.91 17.09 0.48
C PRO A 185 4.14 16.30 0.00
N LEU A 186 4.22 14.98 0.31
CA LEU A 186 5.33 14.14 -0.16
C LEU A 186 5.14 13.74 -1.61
N ALA A 187 3.96 13.27 -2.00
CA ALA A 187 3.69 12.89 -3.38
C ALA A 187 3.91 14.09 -4.33
N ARG A 188 3.41 15.29 -3.97
CA ARG A 188 3.60 16.52 -4.75
C ARG A 188 5.07 16.91 -4.89
N ALA A 189 5.83 16.87 -3.79
CA ALA A 189 7.26 17.19 -3.82
C ALA A 189 8.04 16.18 -4.67
N VAL A 190 7.81 14.87 -4.46
CA VAL A 190 8.46 13.77 -5.22
C VAL A 190 8.18 13.88 -6.73
N LEU A 191 6.97 14.30 -7.10
CA LEU A 191 6.58 14.50 -8.50
C LEU A 191 6.97 15.87 -9.08
N GLY A 192 7.65 16.73 -8.29
CA GLY A 192 8.06 18.06 -8.74
C GLY A 192 6.91 19.05 -8.91
N LEU A 193 5.76 18.79 -8.30
CA LEU A 193 4.59 19.67 -8.30
C LEU A 193 4.66 20.73 -7.19
N GLU A 194 5.64 20.60 -6.29
CA GLU A 194 5.91 21.51 -5.19
C GLU A 194 7.41 21.61 -4.98
N SER A 195 7.89 22.79 -4.55
CA SER A 195 9.30 23.02 -4.29
C SER A 195 9.81 22.21 -3.10
N THR A 196 11.06 21.77 -3.17
CA THR A 196 11.76 21.11 -2.08
C THR A 196 12.52 22.11 -1.23
N GLU A 197 12.75 21.76 0.03
CA GLU A 197 13.73 22.41 0.91
C GLU A 197 15.09 21.74 0.69
N SER A 198 16.14 22.31 1.30
CA SER A 198 17.45 21.67 1.35
C SER A 198 18.11 22.03 2.67
N ARG A 199 17.92 21.16 3.68
CA ARG A 199 18.55 21.29 4.99
C ARG A 199 19.53 20.16 5.22
N MET A 200 20.69 20.48 5.83
CA MET A 200 21.68 19.46 6.19
C MET A 200 21.20 18.65 7.38
N GLY A 201 21.52 17.36 7.39
CA GLY A 201 21.20 16.44 8.47
C GLY A 201 21.86 15.08 8.27
N HIS A 202 21.41 14.11 9.06
CA HIS A 202 21.77 12.71 8.91
C HIS A 202 20.49 11.87 8.81
N ALA A 203 20.50 10.91 7.94
CA ALA A 203 19.42 9.94 7.81
C ALA A 203 19.99 8.53 7.81
N LEU A 204 19.46 7.63 8.64
CA LEU A 204 19.97 6.27 8.80
C LEU A 204 21.47 6.21 9.14
N GLY A 205 21.98 7.20 9.89
CA GLY A 205 23.40 7.33 10.27
C GLY A 205 24.33 7.83 9.16
N ARG A 206 23.80 8.28 8.01
CA ARG A 206 24.57 8.83 6.86
C ARG A 206 24.31 10.32 6.69
N PRO A 207 25.30 11.13 6.28
CA PRO A 207 25.06 12.51 5.90
C PRO A 207 24.02 12.61 4.77
N ALA A 208 23.09 13.53 4.91
CA ALA A 208 22.01 13.66 3.94
C ALA A 208 21.44 15.09 3.92
N ARG A 209 20.86 15.45 2.79
CA ARG A 209 19.99 16.63 2.64
C ARG A 209 18.56 16.22 2.83
N VAL A 210 17.85 16.90 3.73
CA VAL A 210 16.41 16.77 3.91
C VAL A 210 15.73 17.65 2.88
N LEU A 211 14.95 17.03 2.01
CA LEU A 211 14.28 17.70 0.89
C LEU A 211 12.80 17.99 1.19
N ARG A 212 12.14 17.15 1.97
CA ARG A 212 10.76 17.37 2.43
C ARG A 212 10.48 16.60 3.72
N VAL A 213 9.77 17.25 4.64
CA VAL A 213 9.21 16.61 5.84
C VAL A 213 7.68 16.75 5.78
N ALA A 214 6.97 15.68 6.08
CA ALA A 214 5.52 15.72 6.19
C ALA A 214 5.02 14.79 7.31
N ARG A 215 3.78 14.98 7.73
CA ARG A 215 3.12 14.08 8.67
C ARG A 215 2.93 12.70 8.03
N ASP A 216 3.05 11.66 8.86
CA ASP A 216 2.73 10.29 8.46
C ASP A 216 1.39 9.83 9.05
N TYR A 217 0.87 8.69 8.55
CA TYR A 217 -0.41 8.12 8.98
C TYR A 217 -0.44 7.74 10.48
N ASP A 218 0.71 7.44 11.08
CA ASP A 218 0.87 7.06 12.50
C ASP A 218 1.00 8.25 13.46
N GLY A 219 0.91 9.48 12.95
CA GLY A 219 1.09 10.72 13.70
C GLY A 219 2.55 11.16 13.83
N GLY A 220 3.50 10.35 13.36
CA GLY A 220 4.91 10.71 13.20
C GLY A 220 5.16 11.57 11.96
N THR A 221 6.37 11.45 11.42
CA THR A 221 6.76 12.13 10.18
C THR A 221 7.43 11.16 9.21
N LYS A 222 7.26 11.45 7.94
CA LYS A 222 7.98 10.83 6.82
C LYS A 222 8.84 11.90 6.15
N VAL A 223 10.03 11.51 5.72
CA VAL A 223 11.03 12.45 5.21
C VAL A 223 11.60 11.95 3.89
N TRP A 224 11.60 12.82 2.90
CA TRP A 224 12.39 12.63 1.69
C TRP A 224 13.79 13.19 1.93
N VAL A 225 14.80 12.33 1.77
CA VAL A 225 16.22 12.67 1.91
C VAL A 225 16.99 12.34 0.64
N ARG A 226 18.10 13.05 0.43
CA ARG A 226 19.14 12.72 -0.53
C ARG A 226 20.43 12.50 0.21
N PHE A 227 21.06 11.35 0.06
CA PHE A 227 22.34 11.04 0.69
C PHE A 227 23.48 11.77 -0.02
N ASP A 228 24.40 12.37 0.77
CA ASP A 228 25.50 13.17 0.22
C ASP A 228 26.63 12.32 -0.36
N ASP A 229 26.78 11.07 0.10
CA ASP A 229 27.86 10.17 -0.28
C ASP A 229 27.67 9.53 -1.66
N ASP A 230 26.43 9.27 -2.08
CA ASP A 230 26.13 8.61 -3.35
C ASP A 230 25.04 9.34 -4.19
N GLY A 231 24.44 10.39 -3.65
CA GLY A 231 23.39 11.17 -4.32
C GLY A 231 22.06 10.45 -4.44
N THR A 232 21.86 9.30 -3.77
CA THR A 232 20.62 8.54 -3.84
C THR A 232 19.51 9.17 -2.99
N ASP A 233 18.29 9.11 -3.49
CA ASP A 233 17.09 9.57 -2.79
C ASP A 233 16.43 8.44 -2.02
N ALA A 234 15.81 8.76 -0.88
CA ALA A 234 15.03 7.81 -0.11
C ALA A 234 13.87 8.50 0.63
N ILE A 235 12.81 7.72 0.86
CA ILE A 235 11.74 8.07 1.79
C ILE A 235 11.94 7.26 3.07
N VAL A 236 12.16 7.97 4.18
CA VAL A 236 12.51 7.37 5.48
C VAL A 236 11.55 7.83 6.58
N PRO A 237 11.37 7.04 7.67
CA PRO A 237 10.68 7.52 8.86
C PRO A 237 11.42 8.70 9.49
N GLY A 238 10.71 9.72 9.94
CA GLY A 238 11.31 10.90 10.58
C GLY A 238 12.12 10.59 11.84
N SER A 239 11.77 9.49 12.54
CA SER A 239 12.54 8.99 13.69
C SER A 239 13.96 8.49 13.34
N ARG A 240 14.28 8.39 12.06
CA ARG A 240 15.59 8.02 11.53
C ARG A 240 16.37 9.20 10.94
N VAL A 241 15.87 10.42 11.18
CA VAL A 241 16.50 11.67 10.67
C VAL A 241 16.89 12.56 11.84
N GLU A 242 18.14 13.02 11.81
CA GLU A 242 18.70 14.00 12.73
C GLU A 242 18.98 15.28 11.96
N PHE A 243 18.41 16.39 12.40
CA PHE A 243 18.62 17.70 11.80
C PHE A 243 19.89 18.35 12.38
N GLN A 244 20.71 18.96 11.55
CA GLN A 244 21.76 19.87 12.03
C GLN A 244 21.12 21.21 12.37
N GLU A 245 21.49 21.73 13.56
CA GLU A 245 21.11 23.06 14.03
C GLU A 245 21.72 24.19 13.19
#